data_06a2aed79e424013d56d1b56818b8c9f
#
_entry.id   06a2aed79e424013d56d1b56818b8c9f
#
_cell.length_a   1.000
_cell.length_b   1.000
_cell.length_c   1.000
_cell.angle_alpha   90.00
_cell.angle_beta   90.00
_cell.angle_gamma   90.00
#
_symmetry.space_group_name_H-M   'P 1'
#
loop_
_entity.id
_entity.type
_entity.pdbx_description
1 polymer ?
#
loop_
_entity_poly.entity_id
_entity_poly.type
_entity_poly.pdbx_seq_one_letter_code
_entity_poly.pdbx_strand_id
1 'polypeptide(L)' 'MADAPQKFVSRAGAKLEHALEEFNVDVTGLDCADFGCNVGGFTDCLLQRGARHVTAVDTGYGALAWKLRQDPRVETR' A
#
# COMPACT_ATOMS: atom_id res chain seq x y z
N MET A 1 13.41 24.77 -0.85
CA MET A 1 12.37 24.25 0.05
C MET A 1 12.69 22.82 0.39
N ALA A 2 12.70 22.50 1.64
CA ALA A 2 12.96 21.13 2.06
C ALA A 2 11.71 20.28 1.80
N ASP A 3 11.90 19.17 1.16
CA ASP A 3 10.80 18.24 0.93
C ASP A 3 10.52 17.46 2.20
N ALA A 4 9.24 17.28 2.51
CA ALA A 4 8.85 16.42 3.61
C ALA A 4 9.26 14.97 3.28
N PRO A 5 9.65 14.17 4.28
CA PRO A 5 9.93 12.75 4.03
C PRO A 5 8.71 12.09 3.39
N GLN A 6 8.96 11.25 2.42
CA GLN A 6 7.88 10.53 1.77
C GLN A 6 7.32 9.49 2.72
N LYS A 7 6.02 9.58 3.01
CA LYS A 7 5.35 8.71 3.95
C LYS A 7 5.19 7.28 3.41
N PHE A 8 5.01 7.17 2.10
CA PHE A 8 4.79 5.88 1.44
C PHE A 8 5.91 5.59 0.46
N VAL A 9 6.04 4.31 0.08
CA VAL A 9 7.08 3.89 -0.87
C VAL A 9 6.92 4.48 -2.26
N SER A 10 5.76 5.07 -2.57
CA SER A 10 5.54 5.79 -3.81
C SER A 10 4.45 6.83 -3.64
N ARG A 11 4.32 7.73 -4.63
CA ARG A 11 3.28 8.77 -4.62
C ARG A 11 1.87 8.17 -4.68
N ALA A 12 1.74 6.96 -5.22
CA ALA A 12 0.45 6.30 -5.30
C ALA A 12 -0.17 6.10 -3.91
N GLY A 13 0.65 5.87 -2.88
CA GLY A 13 0.16 5.72 -1.52
C GLY A 13 -0.53 6.97 -1.01
N ALA A 14 0.03 8.14 -1.29
CA ALA A 14 -0.58 9.41 -0.88
C ALA A 14 -1.90 9.64 -1.61
N LYS A 15 -1.98 9.24 -2.87
CA LYS A 15 -3.24 9.37 -3.64
C LYS A 15 -4.33 8.48 -3.05
N LEU A 16 -3.98 7.24 -2.69
CA LEU A 16 -4.95 6.34 -2.07
C LEU A 16 -5.38 6.86 -0.69
N GLU A 17 -4.43 7.35 0.10
CA GLU A 17 -4.75 7.90 1.41
C GLU A 17 -5.77 9.04 1.28
N HIS A 18 -5.55 9.93 0.33
CA HIS A 18 -6.48 11.03 0.09
C HIS A 18 -7.87 10.52 -0.28
N ALA A 19 -7.94 9.51 -1.15
CA ALA A 19 -9.22 8.93 -1.56
C ALA A 19 -9.94 8.26 -0.39
N LEU A 20 -9.21 7.51 0.43
CA LEU A 20 -9.80 6.85 1.58
C LEU A 20 -10.40 7.86 2.57
N GLU A 21 -9.70 8.99 2.77
CA GLU A 21 -10.18 10.05 3.64
C GLU A 21 -11.40 10.75 3.03
N GLU A 22 -11.32 11.08 1.73
CA GLU A 22 -12.39 11.79 1.03
C GLU A 22 -13.69 10.98 1.04
N PHE A 23 -13.60 9.67 0.86
CA PHE A 23 -14.76 8.79 0.79
C PHE A 23 -15.08 8.12 2.12
N ASN A 24 -14.36 8.46 3.19
CA ASN A 24 -14.56 7.89 4.52
C ASN A 24 -14.50 6.36 4.53
N VAL A 25 -13.51 5.80 3.82
CA VAL A 25 -13.31 4.35 3.79
C VAL A 25 -12.32 3.97 4.87
N ASP A 26 -12.73 3.10 5.78
CA ASP A 26 -11.89 2.59 6.84
C ASP A 26 -11.50 1.15 6.52
N VAL A 27 -10.20 0.92 6.34
CA VAL A 27 -9.68 -0.42 6.01
C VAL A 27 -9.14 -1.16 7.24
N THR A 28 -9.28 -0.58 8.42
CA THR A 28 -8.77 -1.19 9.66
C THR A 28 -9.32 -2.60 9.82
N GLY A 29 -8.42 -3.56 9.99
CA GLY A 29 -8.80 -4.95 10.22
C GLY A 29 -9.29 -5.69 8.99
N LEU A 30 -9.30 -5.06 7.82
CA LEU A 30 -9.81 -5.71 6.61
C LEU A 30 -8.70 -6.46 5.87
N ASP A 31 -9.11 -7.47 5.13
CA ASP A 31 -8.26 -8.14 4.14
C ASP A 31 -8.44 -7.41 2.82
N CYS A 32 -7.34 -6.98 2.23
CA CYS A 32 -7.35 -6.18 1.01
C CYS A 32 -6.57 -6.87 -0.09
N ALA A 33 -6.87 -6.50 -1.33
CA ALA A 33 -6.09 -6.95 -2.48
C ALA A 33 -5.67 -5.71 -3.27
N ASP A 34 -4.41 -5.71 -3.70
CA ASP A 34 -3.83 -4.64 -4.51
C ASP A 34 -3.40 -5.24 -5.83
N PHE A 35 -4.19 -5.00 -6.89
CA PHE A 35 -3.91 -5.52 -8.21
C PHE A 35 -3.01 -4.56 -8.98
N GLY A 36 -1.88 -5.10 -9.51
CA GLY A 36 -0.90 -4.23 -10.16
C GLY A 36 -0.11 -3.42 -9.15
N CYS A 37 0.39 -4.07 -8.12
CA CYS A 37 0.95 -3.38 -6.96
C CYS A 37 2.22 -2.57 -7.24
N ASN A 38 2.98 -2.89 -8.29
CA ASN A 38 4.24 -2.19 -8.59
C ASN A 38 5.15 -2.14 -7.37
N VAL A 39 5.68 -0.95 -7.03
CA VAL A 39 6.53 -0.80 -5.83
C VAL A 39 5.75 -0.88 -4.53
N GLY A 40 4.41 -0.79 -4.59
CA GLY A 40 3.57 -1.04 -3.44
C GLY A 40 3.04 0.17 -2.71
N GLY A 41 2.88 1.30 -3.41
CA GLY A 41 2.34 2.50 -2.77
C GLY A 41 0.96 2.26 -2.14
N PHE A 42 0.07 1.58 -2.85
CA PHE A 42 -1.26 1.27 -2.33
C PHE A 42 -1.17 0.25 -1.19
N THR A 43 -0.38 -0.80 -1.35
CA THR A 43 -0.16 -1.79 -0.30
C THR A 43 0.35 -1.13 0.97
N ASP A 44 1.35 -0.26 0.83
CA ASP A 44 1.93 0.48 1.94
C ASP A 44 0.87 1.32 2.65
N CYS A 45 0.07 2.05 1.89
CA CYS A 45 -1.00 2.88 2.44
C CYS A 45 -2.01 2.02 3.22
N LEU A 46 -2.45 0.92 2.64
CA LEU A 46 -3.41 0.04 3.29
C LEU A 46 -2.88 -0.49 4.63
N LEU A 47 -1.61 -0.89 4.66
CA LEU A 47 -0.98 -1.38 5.90
C LEU A 47 -0.87 -0.27 6.94
N GLN A 48 -0.46 0.93 6.54
CA GLN A 48 -0.33 2.05 7.46
C GLN A 48 -1.69 2.47 8.03
N ARG A 49 -2.75 2.22 7.30
CA ARG A 49 -4.11 2.52 7.78
C ARG A 49 -4.75 1.33 8.47
N GLY A 50 -3.99 0.30 8.78
CA GLY A 50 -4.43 -0.75 9.69
C GLY A 50 -5.06 -1.97 9.03
N ALA A 51 -4.91 -2.17 7.72
CA ALA A 51 -5.39 -3.39 7.08
C ALA A 51 -4.76 -4.61 7.75
N ARG A 52 -5.56 -5.65 7.95
CA ARG A 52 -5.09 -6.88 8.58
C ARG A 52 -4.17 -7.67 7.66
N HIS A 53 -4.48 -7.68 6.38
CA HIS A 53 -3.76 -8.47 5.39
C HIS A 53 -3.92 -7.83 4.01
N VAL A 54 -2.85 -7.81 3.23
CA VAL A 54 -2.90 -7.32 1.85
C VAL A 54 -2.31 -8.37 0.92
N THR A 55 -3.11 -8.81 -0.06
CA THR A 55 -2.63 -9.64 -1.14
C THR A 55 -2.17 -8.71 -2.27
N ALA A 56 -0.88 -8.64 -2.48
CA ALA A 56 -0.30 -7.78 -3.51
C ALA A 56 -0.09 -8.61 -4.77
N VAL A 57 -0.89 -8.33 -5.79
CA VAL A 57 -0.86 -9.04 -7.06
C VAL A 57 -0.10 -8.22 -8.08
N ASP A 58 0.92 -8.81 -8.67
CA ASP A 58 1.70 -8.14 -9.69
C ASP A 58 1.50 -8.82 -11.03
N THR A 59 1.36 -8.00 -12.07
CA THR A 59 1.03 -8.48 -13.40
C THR A 59 2.26 -8.64 -14.30
N GLY A 60 3.46 -8.62 -13.73
CA GLY A 60 4.65 -8.80 -14.56
C GLY A 60 5.94 -8.54 -13.83
N TYR A 61 6.43 -7.33 -13.87
CA TYR A 61 7.79 -7.02 -13.42
C TYR A 61 7.78 -6.47 -12.01
N GLY A 62 7.23 -7.22 -11.10
CA GLY A 62 7.03 -6.83 -9.73
C GLY A 62 8.30 -6.33 -9.08
N ALA A 63 8.24 -5.10 -8.64
CA ALA A 63 9.32 -4.47 -7.89
C ALA A 63 8.79 -4.01 -6.54
N LEU A 64 7.99 -4.85 -5.91
CA LEU A 64 7.44 -4.53 -4.59
C LEU A 64 8.57 -4.19 -3.63
N ALA A 65 8.47 -3.04 -2.97
CA ALA A 65 9.52 -2.57 -2.08
C ALA A 65 9.87 -3.62 -1.03
N TRP A 66 11.16 -3.76 -0.75
CA TRP A 66 11.67 -4.81 0.12
C TRP A 66 10.99 -4.82 1.49
N LYS A 67 10.76 -3.63 2.08
CA LYS A 67 10.13 -3.57 3.39
C LYS A 67 8.73 -4.16 3.39
N LEU A 68 8.02 -4.07 2.27
CA LEU A 68 6.67 -4.64 2.14
C LEU A 68 6.74 -6.15 1.98
N ARG A 69 7.74 -6.65 1.26
CA ARG A 69 7.96 -8.10 1.15
C ARG A 69 8.28 -8.74 2.49
N GLN A 70 8.88 -7.97 3.40
CA GLN A 70 9.22 -8.44 4.74
C GLN A 70 8.03 -8.41 5.70
N ASP A 71 6.97 -7.69 5.36
CA ASP A 71 5.84 -7.54 6.26
C ASP A 71 4.99 -8.81 6.26
N PRO A 72 4.77 -9.43 7.44
CA PRO A 72 4.01 -10.68 7.51
C PRO A 72 2.55 -10.54 7.10
N ARG A 73 2.04 -9.30 7.02
CA ARG A 73 0.67 -9.05 6.56
C ARG A 73 0.53 -9.06 5.05
N VAL A 74 1.66 -9.10 4.32
CA VAL A 74 1.66 -9.03 2.86
C VAL A 74 1.87 -10.40 2.27
N GLU A 75 0.97 -10.79 1.37
CA GLU A 75 1.12 -11.98 0.56
C GLU A 75 1.29 -11.53 -0.90
N THR A 76 2.34 -11.99 -1.56
CA THR A 76 2.60 -11.65 -2.97
C THR A 76 2.09 -12.76 -3.88
N ARG A 77 1.53 -12.36 -5.02
CA ARG A 77 1.03 -13.30 -6.01
C ARG A 77 1.37 -12.85 -7.43
#